data_746a4b4b1d6d9ca2416a049ef23efa8a
#
_entry.id   746a4b4b1d6d9ca2416a049ef23efa8a
#
_cell.length_a   1.000
_cell.length_b   1.000
_cell.length_c   1.000
_cell.angle_alpha   90.00
_cell.angle_beta   90.00
_cell.angle_gamma   90.00
#
_symmetry.space_group_name_H-M   'P 1'
#
loop_
_entity.id
_entity.type
_entity.pdbx_description
1 polymer ?
#
loop_
_entity_poly.entity_id
_entity_poly.type
_entity_poly.pdbx_seq_one_letter_code
_entity_poly.pdbx_strand_id
1 'polypeptide(L)'
;MTAMIYPTTNPSLAEQMVVARAEGPYIYDKQGKRYLEGMAGLWCTALGYGNEEIIEAAERQMRELSFSHMFGGKTHASAIELADKLAAMVPMQDGRVFLGNSGSDANDTLLKLIRYHAEASGQPNRIKVIAREQGYHGVTLASAALTAIPTNHAHFQLPFEALGVLRTGSANYYRGAHEGESEAAFVARRAEELEALILSEGPDTIAAMIAEPVSGAGGVIVPPAGYFEAIQAVLDRYGIWLWDDEVICGFGRLGADFGANKLAMRPQMMTLAKALSSAYVPISAAIVQGDIADCINASATAVGVFGHGYTYSGHPLGCAVASKVIDIYVRERIFDHAAVVGAYLQGQLAKFAEHPLVGEVSGVGMIGAVELVADKASKKPFDGMKVGQFCAKAAEENGLVIRPLGGNRVAVCPPLIINEEHVDELVEKMGAALNTTLDWVTAEGLV
;
A
#
# COMPACT_ATOMS: atom_id res chain seq x y z
N MET A 1 25.18 0.49 21.81
CA MET A 1 24.18 -0.37 21.11
C MET A 1 22.86 -0.20 21.82
N THR A 2 21.77 -0.01 21.12
CA THR A 2 20.42 0.01 21.71
C THR A 2 19.90 -1.42 21.89
N ALA A 3 18.95 -1.63 22.79
CA ALA A 3 18.28 -2.92 22.96
C ALA A 3 17.25 -3.22 21.84
N MET A 4 17.12 -2.34 20.85
CA MET A 4 16.14 -2.44 19.78
C MET A 4 16.66 -3.26 18.60
N ILE A 5 15.79 -4.11 18.03
CA ILE A 5 15.94 -4.65 16.67
C ILE A 5 15.18 -3.72 15.75
N TYR A 6 15.88 -3.09 14.82
CA TYR A 6 15.28 -2.13 13.91
C TYR A 6 14.59 -2.84 12.73
N PRO A 7 13.30 -2.52 12.45
CA PRO A 7 12.59 -3.14 11.34
C PRO A 7 13.18 -2.71 9.99
N THR A 8 13.33 -3.66 9.08
CA THR A 8 13.76 -3.43 7.68
C THR A 8 15.01 -2.56 7.55
N THR A 9 15.99 -2.76 8.43
CA THR A 9 17.21 -1.96 8.51
C THR A 9 18.44 -2.85 8.41
N ASN A 10 19.43 -2.43 7.62
CA ASN A 10 20.75 -3.08 7.65
C ASN A 10 21.48 -2.68 8.95
N PRO A 11 21.76 -3.64 9.86
CA PRO A 11 22.36 -3.31 11.15
C PRO A 11 23.78 -2.77 11.07
N SER A 12 24.46 -2.88 9.91
CA SER A 12 25.79 -2.28 9.69
C SER A 12 25.74 -0.77 9.39
N LEU A 13 24.55 -0.19 9.16
CA LEU A 13 24.42 1.26 8.99
C LEU A 13 24.65 1.95 10.34
N ALA A 14 25.68 2.79 10.40
CA ALA A 14 26.18 3.35 11.66
C ALA A 14 25.33 4.50 12.22
N GLU A 15 24.68 5.25 11.35
CA GLU A 15 23.92 6.45 11.76
C GLU A 15 22.43 6.29 11.52
N GLN A 16 21.65 6.62 12.54
CA GLN A 16 20.19 6.63 12.49
C GLN A 16 19.70 8.06 12.70
N MET A 17 18.80 8.51 11.83
CA MET A 17 18.06 9.74 12.07
C MET A 17 17.14 9.53 13.29
N VAL A 18 17.30 10.37 14.30
CA VAL A 18 16.39 10.41 15.45
C VAL A 18 15.44 11.57 15.27
N VAL A 19 14.21 11.26 14.82
CA VAL A 19 13.13 12.25 14.70
C VAL A 19 12.68 12.65 16.11
N ALA A 20 12.69 13.96 16.40
CA ALA A 20 12.37 14.51 17.72
C ALA A 20 10.97 15.14 17.76
N ARG A 21 10.53 15.78 16.68
CA ARG A 21 9.19 16.37 16.55
C ARG A 21 8.76 16.44 15.10
N ALA A 22 7.48 16.68 14.86
CA ALA A 22 6.91 16.86 13.53
C ALA A 22 5.75 17.86 13.55
N GLU A 23 5.49 18.55 12.42
CA GLU A 23 4.44 19.54 12.27
C GLU A 23 4.09 19.70 10.78
N GLY A 24 2.79 19.67 10.45
CA GLY A 24 2.35 19.73 9.05
C GLY A 24 3.04 18.66 8.19
N PRO A 25 3.66 19.03 7.06
CA PRO A 25 4.40 18.10 6.21
C PRO A 25 5.88 17.93 6.58
N TYR A 26 6.33 18.41 7.75
CA TYR A 26 7.73 18.43 8.14
C TYR A 26 8.04 17.59 9.37
N ILE A 27 9.21 16.97 9.38
CA ILE A 27 9.83 16.35 10.55
C ILE A 27 11.13 17.09 10.92
N TYR A 28 11.54 16.95 12.17
CA TYR A 28 12.74 17.56 12.71
C TYR A 28 13.57 16.54 13.51
N ASP A 29 14.86 16.50 13.26
CA ASP A 29 15.77 15.66 14.02
C ASP A 29 16.14 16.24 15.41
N LYS A 30 16.94 15.51 16.17
CA LYS A 30 17.43 15.97 17.48
C LYS A 30 18.26 17.23 17.42
N GLN A 31 18.88 17.56 16.30
CA GLN A 31 19.67 18.76 16.09
C GLN A 31 18.81 19.96 15.67
N GLY A 32 17.53 19.72 15.43
CA GLY A 32 16.57 20.73 14.99
C GLY A 32 16.57 20.95 13.47
N LYS A 33 17.30 20.15 12.69
CA LYS A 33 17.25 20.23 11.23
C LYS A 33 15.88 19.81 10.74
N ARG A 34 15.29 20.61 9.85
CA ARG A 34 13.98 20.39 9.23
C ARG A 34 14.12 19.58 7.96
N TYR A 35 13.21 18.64 7.79
CA TYR A 35 13.09 17.84 6.58
C TYR A 35 11.64 17.89 6.07
N LEU A 36 11.48 18.09 4.75
CA LEU A 36 10.19 17.85 4.11
C LEU A 36 9.95 16.33 4.04
N GLU A 37 8.79 15.90 4.53
CA GLU A 37 8.41 14.48 4.56
C GLU A 37 7.86 14.04 3.20
N GLY A 38 8.75 13.64 2.30
CA GLY A 38 8.42 13.19 0.96
C GLY A 38 7.83 11.77 0.90
N MET A 39 7.63 11.10 2.07
CA MET A 39 7.11 9.73 2.14
C MET A 39 5.89 9.56 3.04
N ALA A 40 5.32 10.65 3.56
CA ALA A 40 4.23 10.59 4.52
C ALA A 40 4.50 9.55 5.63
N GLY A 41 5.64 9.68 6.32
CA GLY A 41 6.16 8.67 7.23
C GLY A 41 6.53 7.38 6.49
N LEU A 42 5.64 6.40 6.55
CA LEU A 42 5.75 5.17 5.75
C LEU A 42 4.47 4.99 4.92
N TRP A 43 4.19 5.93 3.98
CA TRP A 43 3.00 5.96 3.12
C TRP A 43 1.69 6.17 3.91
N CYS A 44 1.70 6.86 5.05
CA CYS A 44 0.60 6.80 6.03
C CYS A 44 0.13 8.12 6.64
N THR A 45 1.01 9.14 6.80
CA THR A 45 0.63 10.43 7.41
C THR A 45 -0.07 11.35 6.41
N ALA A 46 -1.25 10.95 5.95
CA ALA A 46 -1.98 11.65 4.89
C ALA A 46 -2.35 13.10 5.25
N LEU A 47 -2.76 13.35 6.50
CA LEU A 47 -3.05 14.69 7.04
C LEU A 47 -1.85 15.37 7.70
N GLY A 48 -0.63 14.83 7.50
CA GLY A 48 0.57 15.34 8.16
C GLY A 48 0.55 15.13 9.67
N TYR A 49 1.26 15.98 10.37
CA TYR A 49 1.50 15.88 11.81
C TYR A 49 0.86 17.05 12.58
N GLY A 50 0.48 16.80 13.83
CA GLY A 50 0.01 17.86 14.74
C GLY A 50 -1.40 18.39 14.46
N ASN A 51 -2.29 17.58 13.84
CA ASN A 51 -3.68 17.99 13.64
C ASN A 51 -4.45 17.95 14.96
N GLU A 52 -4.80 19.13 15.47
CA GLU A 52 -5.43 19.31 16.78
C GLU A 52 -6.78 18.61 16.89
N GLU A 53 -7.62 18.60 15.85
CA GLU A 53 -8.91 17.91 15.91
C GLU A 53 -8.78 16.41 16.10
N ILE A 54 -7.73 15.79 15.54
CA ILE A 54 -7.44 14.37 15.73
C ILE A 54 -6.95 14.11 17.14
N ILE A 55 -6.06 15.00 17.67
CA ILE A 55 -5.53 14.93 19.03
C ILE A 55 -6.67 15.05 20.04
N GLU A 56 -7.56 16.03 19.88
CA GLU A 56 -8.73 16.22 20.74
C GLU A 56 -9.70 15.03 20.70
N ALA A 57 -9.92 14.44 19.51
CA ALA A 57 -10.76 13.24 19.38
C ALA A 57 -10.15 12.04 20.11
N ALA A 58 -8.83 11.87 20.04
CA ALA A 58 -8.09 10.85 20.76
C ALA A 58 -8.19 11.05 22.29
N GLU A 59 -7.96 12.28 22.77
CA GLU A 59 -8.04 12.62 24.21
C GLU A 59 -9.45 12.37 24.75
N ARG A 60 -10.49 12.83 24.06
CA ARG A 60 -11.88 12.62 24.46
C ARG A 60 -12.21 11.12 24.56
N GLN A 61 -11.86 10.32 23.54
CA GLN A 61 -12.13 8.89 23.54
C GLN A 61 -11.39 8.17 24.67
N MET A 62 -10.13 8.54 24.94
CA MET A 62 -9.35 7.96 26.04
C MET A 62 -9.95 8.26 27.42
N ARG A 63 -10.58 9.43 27.62
CA ARG A 63 -11.27 9.80 28.85
C ARG A 63 -12.59 9.06 29.00
N GLU A 64 -13.34 8.90 27.91
CA GLU A 64 -14.67 8.28 27.91
C GLU A 64 -14.60 6.75 28.03
N LEU A 65 -13.84 6.11 27.14
CA LEU A 65 -13.66 4.65 27.07
C LEU A 65 -12.28 4.33 26.49
N SER A 66 -11.31 4.10 27.35
CA SER A 66 -9.95 3.80 26.95
C SER A 66 -9.79 2.42 26.28
N PHE A 67 -10.59 1.42 26.70
CA PHE A 67 -10.61 0.09 26.11
C PHE A 67 -11.94 -0.62 26.37
N SER A 68 -12.41 -1.34 25.35
CA SER A 68 -13.38 -2.41 25.45
C SER A 68 -13.10 -3.45 24.37
N HIS A 69 -13.16 -4.74 24.68
CA HIS A 69 -13.06 -5.79 23.68
C HIS A 69 -14.40 -6.00 22.96
N MET A 70 -14.35 -6.53 21.72
CA MET A 70 -15.54 -6.79 20.90
C MET A 70 -15.98 -8.26 20.91
N PHE A 71 -15.51 -9.07 21.85
CA PHE A 71 -15.83 -10.49 21.96
C PHE A 71 -17.14 -10.73 22.69
N GLY A 72 -17.84 -11.84 22.35
CA GLY A 72 -19.01 -12.29 23.07
C GLY A 72 -20.21 -11.32 23.01
N GLY A 73 -20.39 -10.67 21.85
CA GLY A 73 -21.52 -9.79 21.60
C GLY A 73 -21.39 -8.36 22.19
N LYS A 74 -20.19 -7.99 22.64
CA LYS A 74 -19.90 -6.61 23.07
C LYS A 74 -19.45 -5.78 21.86
N THR A 75 -19.79 -4.49 21.89
CA THR A 75 -19.34 -3.47 20.93
C THR A 75 -19.38 -2.10 21.61
N HIS A 76 -19.00 -1.05 20.92
CA HIS A 76 -19.04 0.35 21.36
C HIS A 76 -19.34 1.29 20.19
N ALA A 77 -19.81 2.49 20.51
CA ALA A 77 -20.31 3.44 19.51
C ALA A 77 -19.27 3.80 18.44
N SER A 78 -18.01 4.05 18.82
CA SER A 78 -16.97 4.43 17.87
C SER A 78 -16.60 3.30 16.87
N ALA A 79 -16.76 2.01 17.25
CA ALA A 79 -16.54 0.92 16.29
C ALA A 79 -17.69 0.81 15.30
N ILE A 80 -18.93 0.97 15.75
CA ILE A 80 -20.12 0.97 14.88
C ILE A 80 -20.03 2.14 13.89
N GLU A 81 -19.78 3.35 14.39
CA GLU A 81 -19.63 4.56 13.54
C GLU A 81 -18.57 4.39 12.47
N LEU A 82 -17.38 3.89 12.84
CA LEU A 82 -16.30 3.67 11.87
C LEU A 82 -16.69 2.62 10.82
N ALA A 83 -17.29 1.51 11.25
CA ALA A 83 -17.70 0.44 10.32
C ALA A 83 -18.76 0.94 9.33
N ASP A 84 -19.76 1.73 9.79
CA ASP A 84 -20.77 2.32 8.94
C ASP A 84 -20.18 3.32 7.93
N LYS A 85 -19.24 4.19 8.37
CA LYS A 85 -18.53 5.13 7.49
C LYS A 85 -17.76 4.38 6.40
N LEU A 86 -17.00 3.36 6.77
CA LEU A 86 -16.23 2.56 5.81
C LEU A 86 -17.13 1.82 4.83
N ALA A 87 -18.19 1.17 5.31
CA ALA A 87 -19.15 0.46 4.45
C ALA A 87 -19.82 1.39 3.43
N ALA A 88 -20.07 2.65 3.81
CA ALA A 88 -20.65 3.66 2.91
C ALA A 88 -19.65 4.22 1.87
N MET A 89 -18.35 4.16 2.13
CA MET A 89 -17.31 4.73 1.26
C MET A 89 -16.77 3.73 0.25
N VAL A 90 -16.62 2.45 0.61
CA VAL A 90 -15.95 1.47 -0.25
C VAL A 90 -16.76 1.17 -1.53
N PRO A 91 -16.10 1.01 -2.69
CA PRO A 91 -16.75 0.71 -3.96
C PRO A 91 -17.18 -0.77 -4.04
N MET A 92 -17.97 -1.19 -3.06
CA MET A 92 -18.40 -2.58 -2.87
C MET A 92 -19.86 -2.59 -2.43
N GLN A 93 -20.64 -3.54 -2.97
CA GLN A 93 -22.03 -3.69 -2.56
C GLN A 93 -22.10 -4.29 -1.15
N ASP A 94 -22.80 -3.59 -0.25
CA ASP A 94 -23.10 -4.06 1.10
C ASP A 94 -21.87 -4.55 1.89
N GLY A 95 -20.80 -3.74 1.88
CA GLY A 95 -19.54 -4.08 2.53
C GLY A 95 -19.69 -4.35 4.03
N ARG A 96 -19.06 -5.42 4.52
CA ARG A 96 -19.00 -5.80 5.93
C ARG A 96 -17.57 -5.69 6.44
N VAL A 97 -17.40 -5.02 7.56
CA VAL A 97 -16.10 -4.55 8.08
C VAL A 97 -15.67 -5.38 9.28
N PHE A 98 -14.48 -5.93 9.23
CA PHE A 98 -13.74 -6.48 10.36
C PHE A 98 -12.57 -5.55 10.70
N LEU A 99 -12.53 -5.02 11.92
CA LEU A 99 -11.50 -4.06 12.36
C LEU A 99 -10.30 -4.79 12.95
N GLY A 100 -9.10 -4.44 12.47
CA GLY A 100 -7.81 -4.96 12.91
C GLY A 100 -6.86 -3.85 13.36
N ASN A 101 -5.54 -4.13 13.36
CA ASN A 101 -4.52 -3.23 13.90
C ASN A 101 -3.44 -2.86 12.87
N SER A 102 -3.30 -3.63 11.81
CA SER A 102 -2.30 -3.43 10.75
C SER A 102 -2.80 -4.00 9.42
N GLY A 103 -2.25 -3.53 8.28
CA GLY A 103 -2.53 -4.12 6.98
C GLY A 103 -2.18 -5.62 6.92
N SER A 104 -1.12 -6.03 7.62
CA SER A 104 -0.71 -7.46 7.68
C SER A 104 -1.77 -8.34 8.35
N ASP A 105 -2.33 -7.91 9.49
CA ASP A 105 -3.36 -8.70 10.16
C ASP A 105 -4.71 -8.66 9.44
N ALA A 106 -5.02 -7.56 8.75
CA ALA A 106 -6.19 -7.48 7.88
C ALA A 106 -6.08 -8.47 6.70
N ASN A 107 -4.91 -8.57 6.07
CA ASN A 107 -4.67 -9.54 5.00
C ASN A 107 -4.71 -10.98 5.52
N ASP A 108 -4.13 -11.27 6.68
CA ASP A 108 -4.26 -12.59 7.33
C ASP A 108 -5.73 -12.91 7.64
N THR A 109 -6.51 -11.92 8.08
CA THR A 109 -7.95 -12.06 8.32
C THR A 109 -8.68 -12.43 7.04
N LEU A 110 -8.46 -11.69 5.94
CA LEU A 110 -9.13 -11.98 4.66
C LEU A 110 -8.74 -13.37 4.11
N LEU A 111 -7.48 -13.78 4.24
CA LEU A 111 -7.08 -15.14 3.86
C LEU A 111 -7.78 -16.21 4.71
N LYS A 112 -8.00 -15.96 6.01
CA LYS A 112 -8.80 -16.84 6.87
C LYS A 112 -10.28 -16.84 6.51
N LEU A 113 -10.85 -15.68 6.13
CA LEU A 113 -12.24 -15.58 5.68
C LEU A 113 -12.47 -16.35 4.38
N ILE A 114 -11.51 -16.32 3.44
CA ILE A 114 -11.54 -17.15 2.23
C ILE A 114 -11.67 -18.64 2.60
N ARG A 115 -10.82 -19.13 3.50
CA ARG A 115 -10.82 -20.53 3.95
C ARG A 115 -12.12 -20.89 4.69
N TYR A 116 -12.59 -20.00 5.56
CA TYR A 116 -13.84 -20.18 6.28
C TYR A 116 -15.04 -20.24 5.33
N HIS A 117 -15.08 -19.32 4.34
CA HIS A 117 -16.12 -19.31 3.31
C HIS A 117 -16.08 -20.57 2.44
N ALA A 118 -14.90 -21.06 2.07
CA ALA A 118 -14.73 -22.27 1.29
C ALA A 118 -15.37 -23.49 1.99
N GLU A 119 -15.12 -23.65 3.29
CA GLU A 119 -15.78 -24.68 4.09
C GLU A 119 -17.29 -24.44 4.22
N ALA A 120 -17.70 -23.22 4.54
CA ALA A 120 -19.10 -22.84 4.74
C ALA A 120 -19.97 -23.03 3.48
N SER A 121 -19.38 -22.80 2.30
CA SER A 121 -20.06 -22.92 1.00
C SER A 121 -19.99 -24.33 0.39
N GLY A 122 -19.36 -25.30 1.07
CA GLY A 122 -19.16 -26.65 0.55
C GLY A 122 -18.11 -26.77 -0.57
N GLN A 123 -17.18 -25.82 -0.66
CA GLN A 123 -16.09 -25.77 -1.63
C GLN A 123 -14.70 -25.81 -0.94
N PRO A 124 -14.38 -26.81 -0.08
CA PRO A 124 -13.20 -26.78 0.80
C PRO A 124 -11.86 -26.70 0.08
N ASN A 125 -11.82 -27.02 -1.20
CA ASN A 125 -10.62 -26.93 -2.03
C ASN A 125 -10.40 -25.53 -2.64
N ARG A 126 -11.38 -24.62 -2.59
CA ARG A 126 -11.32 -23.29 -3.18
C ARG A 126 -10.64 -22.28 -2.24
N ILE A 127 -9.33 -22.46 -2.03
CA ILE A 127 -8.55 -21.74 -1.03
C ILE A 127 -7.28 -21.07 -1.56
N LYS A 128 -6.91 -21.33 -2.83
CA LYS A 128 -5.72 -20.72 -3.44
C LYS A 128 -5.95 -19.24 -3.70
N VAL A 129 -4.87 -18.46 -3.52
CA VAL A 129 -4.85 -17.01 -3.77
C VAL A 129 -3.73 -16.69 -4.75
N ILE A 130 -4.06 -15.99 -5.83
CA ILE A 130 -3.08 -15.47 -6.78
C ILE A 130 -2.58 -14.12 -6.29
N ALA A 131 -1.25 -13.92 -6.23
CA ALA A 131 -0.61 -12.63 -5.96
C ALA A 131 0.36 -12.28 -7.09
N ARG A 132 0.55 -10.97 -7.34
CA ARG A 132 1.44 -10.50 -8.39
C ARG A 132 2.90 -10.50 -7.96
N GLU A 133 3.80 -10.73 -8.92
CA GLU A 133 5.22 -10.40 -8.76
C GLU A 133 5.37 -8.91 -8.43
N GLN A 134 6.33 -8.58 -7.57
CA GLN A 134 6.57 -7.22 -7.04
C GLN A 134 5.41 -6.66 -6.18
N GLY A 135 4.43 -7.47 -5.78
CA GLY A 135 3.38 -7.08 -4.83
C GLY A 135 3.89 -7.08 -3.39
N TYR A 136 3.31 -6.22 -2.54
CA TYR A 136 3.58 -6.18 -1.11
C TYR A 136 2.28 -6.17 -0.31
N HIS A 137 2.10 -7.18 0.55
CA HIS A 137 0.85 -7.40 1.28
C HIS A 137 1.03 -7.57 2.80
N GLY A 138 2.24 -7.35 3.31
CA GLY A 138 2.54 -7.42 4.74
C GLY A 138 3.68 -8.36 5.12
N VAL A 139 3.82 -8.61 6.43
CA VAL A 139 5.00 -9.28 7.03
C VAL A 139 4.67 -10.35 8.07
N THR A 140 3.40 -10.63 8.36
CA THR A 140 3.02 -11.88 9.06
C THR A 140 3.34 -13.08 8.15
N LEU A 141 3.39 -14.29 8.65
CA LEU A 141 3.77 -15.45 7.82
C LEU A 141 2.86 -15.60 6.59
N ALA A 142 1.56 -15.35 6.73
CA ALA A 142 0.63 -15.45 5.60
C ALA A 142 0.72 -14.22 4.67
N SER A 143 0.72 -13.01 5.18
CA SER A 143 0.87 -11.80 4.37
C SER A 143 2.22 -11.72 3.68
N ALA A 144 3.31 -12.18 4.33
CA ALA A 144 4.62 -12.27 3.72
C ALA A 144 4.67 -13.32 2.60
N ALA A 145 3.89 -14.40 2.71
CA ALA A 145 3.75 -15.35 1.62
C ALA A 145 3.00 -14.76 0.42
N LEU A 146 2.04 -13.85 0.62
CA LEU A 146 1.39 -13.10 -0.45
C LEU A 146 2.31 -12.03 -1.07
N THR A 147 3.18 -11.42 -0.27
CA THR A 147 4.22 -10.48 -0.73
C THR A 147 5.19 -11.16 -1.70
N ALA A 148 5.67 -10.45 -2.73
CA ALA A 148 6.62 -10.97 -3.72
C ALA A 148 7.89 -10.10 -3.81
N ILE A 149 8.39 -9.67 -2.65
CA ILE A 149 9.67 -8.95 -2.51
C ILE A 149 10.69 -9.90 -1.85
N PRO A 150 11.79 -10.25 -2.53
CA PRO A 150 12.72 -11.28 -2.07
C PRO A 150 13.28 -11.10 -0.66
N THR A 151 13.52 -9.85 -0.24
CA THR A 151 14.03 -9.55 1.12
C THR A 151 13.03 -9.88 2.22
N ASN A 152 11.73 -9.95 1.92
CA ASN A 152 10.69 -10.36 2.86
C ASN A 152 10.57 -11.89 2.99
N HIS A 153 11.23 -12.64 2.12
CA HIS A 153 11.22 -14.11 2.14
C HIS A 153 12.51 -14.70 2.73
N ALA A 154 13.64 -14.00 2.54
CA ALA A 154 14.96 -14.51 2.92
C ALA A 154 15.00 -14.89 4.41
N HIS A 155 15.35 -16.15 4.69
CA HIS A 155 15.49 -16.75 6.03
C HIS A 155 14.18 -16.94 6.83
N PHE A 156 12.99 -16.57 6.32
CA PHE A 156 11.73 -16.69 7.05
C PHE A 156 11.00 -18.02 6.86
N GLN A 157 11.42 -18.87 5.91
CA GLN A 157 10.83 -20.20 5.66
C GLN A 157 9.29 -20.15 5.50
N LEU A 158 8.81 -19.29 4.60
CA LEU A 158 7.38 -19.03 4.43
C LEU A 158 6.63 -20.26 3.88
N PRO A 159 5.41 -20.57 4.38
CA PRO A 159 4.66 -21.76 4.03
C PRO A 159 3.80 -21.59 2.77
N PHE A 160 4.40 -21.30 1.61
CA PHE A 160 3.70 -20.97 0.37
C PHE A 160 2.68 -22.05 -0.06
N GLU A 161 3.08 -23.32 -0.10
CA GLU A 161 2.21 -24.45 -0.45
C GLU A 161 1.02 -24.58 0.51
N ALA A 162 1.29 -24.57 1.82
CA ALA A 162 0.24 -24.72 2.84
C ALA A 162 -0.78 -23.58 2.80
N LEU A 163 -0.37 -22.40 2.32
CA LEU A 163 -1.25 -21.24 2.16
C LEU A 163 -1.93 -21.20 0.78
N GLY A 164 -1.49 -22.03 -0.18
CA GLY A 164 -2.05 -22.03 -1.52
C GLY A 164 -1.78 -20.75 -2.30
N VAL A 165 -0.57 -20.16 -2.13
CA VAL A 165 -0.21 -18.90 -2.81
C VAL A 165 0.36 -19.19 -4.20
N LEU A 166 -0.28 -18.63 -5.21
CA LEU A 166 0.13 -18.68 -6.61
C LEU A 166 0.71 -17.33 -7.04
N ARG A 167 1.54 -17.33 -8.11
CA ARG A 167 2.17 -16.12 -8.65
C ARG A 167 1.76 -15.86 -10.09
N THR A 168 1.41 -14.62 -10.39
CA THR A 168 1.24 -14.11 -11.75
C THR A 168 2.20 -12.95 -12.02
N GLY A 169 2.42 -12.62 -13.28
CA GLY A 169 3.39 -11.59 -13.65
C GLY A 169 3.05 -10.20 -13.12
N SER A 170 4.09 -9.37 -12.97
CA SER A 170 3.96 -7.97 -12.57
C SER A 170 3.28 -7.12 -13.65
N ALA A 171 2.60 -6.04 -13.24
CA ALA A 171 2.07 -5.01 -14.13
C ALA A 171 3.13 -4.01 -14.62
N ASN A 172 4.40 -4.25 -14.35
CA ASN A 172 5.51 -3.37 -14.72
C ASN A 172 5.79 -3.42 -16.21
N TYR A 173 5.22 -2.48 -16.96
CA TYR A 173 5.44 -2.39 -18.42
C TYR A 173 6.88 -2.04 -18.77
N TYR A 174 7.50 -1.09 -18.07
CA TYR A 174 8.87 -0.65 -18.36
C TYR A 174 9.88 -1.80 -18.33
N ARG A 175 9.75 -2.74 -17.39
CA ARG A 175 10.64 -3.90 -17.21
C ARG A 175 10.12 -5.21 -17.80
N GLY A 176 8.82 -5.32 -17.96
CA GLY A 176 8.18 -6.58 -18.35
C GLY A 176 7.72 -6.66 -19.79
N ALA A 177 7.77 -5.56 -20.55
CA ALA A 177 7.41 -5.56 -21.96
C ALA A 177 8.51 -6.23 -22.82
N HIS A 178 8.10 -6.96 -23.85
CA HIS A 178 8.99 -7.45 -24.90
C HIS A 178 9.42 -6.30 -25.83
N GLU A 179 10.48 -6.50 -26.58
CA GLU A 179 10.95 -5.50 -27.55
C GLU A 179 9.84 -5.19 -28.58
N GLY A 180 9.48 -3.91 -28.68
CA GLY A 180 8.41 -3.44 -29.58
C GLY A 180 6.97 -3.73 -29.12
N GLU A 181 6.78 -4.33 -27.95
CA GLU A 181 5.44 -4.60 -27.42
C GLU A 181 4.75 -3.31 -26.97
N SER A 182 3.54 -3.06 -27.47
CA SER A 182 2.71 -1.93 -27.01
C SER A 182 2.12 -2.21 -25.62
N GLU A 183 1.71 -1.15 -24.88
CA GLU A 183 1.00 -1.30 -23.60
C GLU A 183 -0.25 -2.19 -23.74
N ALA A 184 -1.04 -2.00 -24.79
CA ALA A 184 -2.24 -2.82 -25.02
C ALA A 184 -1.90 -4.30 -25.26
N ALA A 185 -0.82 -4.62 -26.00
CA ALA A 185 -0.36 -6.00 -26.21
C ALA A 185 0.17 -6.61 -24.91
N PHE A 186 0.91 -5.83 -24.12
CA PHE A 186 1.37 -6.23 -22.79
C PHE A 186 0.19 -6.56 -21.87
N VAL A 187 -0.83 -5.73 -21.82
CA VAL A 187 -2.04 -5.97 -21.02
C VAL A 187 -2.74 -7.25 -21.45
N ALA A 188 -2.93 -7.45 -22.75
CA ALA A 188 -3.54 -8.67 -23.28
C ALA A 188 -2.74 -9.93 -22.87
N ARG A 189 -1.41 -9.89 -23.03
CA ARG A 189 -0.54 -11.00 -22.63
C ARG A 189 -0.60 -11.28 -21.12
N ARG A 190 -0.66 -10.25 -20.26
CA ARG A 190 -0.82 -10.44 -18.80
C ARG A 190 -2.14 -11.13 -18.47
N ALA A 191 -3.22 -10.80 -19.17
CA ALA A 191 -4.51 -11.46 -19.00
C ALA A 191 -4.48 -12.92 -19.47
N GLU A 192 -3.84 -13.21 -20.62
CA GLU A 192 -3.65 -14.56 -21.14
C GLU A 192 -2.79 -15.43 -20.19
N GLU A 193 -1.71 -14.88 -19.65
CA GLU A 193 -0.86 -15.56 -18.66
C GLU A 193 -1.62 -15.88 -17.36
N LEU A 194 -2.47 -14.94 -16.90
CA LEU A 194 -3.34 -15.18 -15.75
C LEU A 194 -4.34 -16.30 -16.04
N GLU A 195 -4.99 -16.29 -17.19
CA GLU A 195 -5.94 -17.35 -17.58
C GLU A 195 -5.26 -18.71 -17.70
N ALA A 196 -4.07 -18.78 -18.30
CA ALA A 196 -3.29 -20.00 -18.38
C ALA A 196 -2.93 -20.56 -16.98
N LEU A 197 -2.54 -19.69 -16.05
CA LEU A 197 -2.29 -20.08 -14.67
C LEU A 197 -3.57 -20.65 -14.01
N ILE A 198 -4.71 -19.97 -14.15
CA ILE A 198 -5.99 -20.40 -13.58
C ILE A 198 -6.38 -21.79 -14.13
N LEU A 199 -6.25 -22.00 -15.42
CA LEU A 199 -6.57 -23.28 -16.07
C LEU A 199 -5.64 -24.42 -15.62
N SER A 200 -4.35 -24.13 -15.46
CA SER A 200 -3.35 -25.13 -15.03
C SER A 200 -3.53 -25.56 -13.57
N GLU A 201 -3.96 -24.63 -12.69
CA GLU A 201 -4.13 -24.87 -11.28
C GLU A 201 -5.51 -25.45 -10.91
N GLY A 202 -6.46 -25.40 -11.83
CA GLY A 202 -7.87 -25.77 -11.66
C GLY A 202 -8.70 -24.62 -11.12
N PRO A 203 -9.57 -24.02 -11.95
CA PRO A 203 -10.35 -22.82 -11.59
C PRO A 203 -11.14 -22.93 -10.27
N ASP A 204 -11.68 -24.13 -9.99
CA ASP A 204 -12.48 -24.40 -8.77
C ASP A 204 -11.63 -24.44 -7.49
N THR A 205 -10.30 -24.39 -7.59
CA THR A 205 -9.41 -24.37 -6.43
C THR A 205 -8.96 -22.97 -6.03
N ILE A 206 -9.23 -21.96 -6.88
CA ILE A 206 -8.77 -20.58 -6.71
C ILE A 206 -9.92 -19.72 -6.20
N ALA A 207 -9.72 -19.09 -5.06
CA ALA A 207 -10.73 -18.24 -4.42
C ALA A 207 -10.61 -16.78 -4.84
N ALA A 208 -9.39 -16.24 -4.85
CA ALA A 208 -9.17 -14.82 -5.06
C ALA A 208 -7.83 -14.51 -5.75
N MET A 209 -7.75 -13.32 -6.33
CA MET A 209 -6.50 -12.65 -6.68
C MET A 209 -6.35 -11.40 -5.83
N ILE A 210 -5.23 -11.28 -5.10
CA ILE A 210 -4.88 -10.07 -4.36
C ILE A 210 -4.03 -9.15 -5.25
N ALA A 211 -4.35 -7.84 -5.24
CA ALA A 211 -3.61 -6.84 -5.99
C ALA A 211 -3.71 -5.46 -5.34
N GLU A 212 -2.58 -4.75 -5.26
CA GLU A 212 -2.57 -3.30 -5.01
C GLU A 212 -3.02 -2.58 -6.29
N PRO A 213 -3.80 -1.49 -6.26
CA PRO A 213 -4.07 -0.67 -7.45
C PRO A 213 -2.78 -0.19 -8.12
N VAL A 214 -1.86 0.36 -7.34
CA VAL A 214 -0.48 0.66 -7.71
C VAL A 214 0.43 -0.11 -6.76
N SER A 215 1.35 -0.91 -7.27
CA SER A 215 2.28 -1.64 -6.41
C SER A 215 3.26 -0.67 -5.76
N GLY A 216 2.99 -0.27 -4.52
CA GLY A 216 3.73 0.77 -3.83
C GLY A 216 5.16 0.35 -3.50
N ALA A 217 5.34 -0.52 -2.51
CA ALA A 217 6.64 -1.00 -2.05
C ALA A 217 7.42 -1.79 -3.12
N GLY A 218 6.73 -2.38 -4.08
CA GLY A 218 7.32 -3.07 -5.23
C GLY A 218 7.99 -2.16 -6.25
N GLY A 219 7.82 -0.83 -6.13
CA GLY A 219 8.50 0.12 -7.01
C GLY A 219 7.64 1.28 -7.53
N VAL A 220 6.50 1.56 -6.95
CA VAL A 220 5.48 2.49 -7.49
C VAL A 220 5.14 2.12 -8.94
N ILE A 221 4.73 0.86 -9.11
CA ILE A 221 4.39 0.32 -10.44
C ILE A 221 2.94 0.67 -10.74
N VAL A 222 2.76 1.60 -11.67
CA VAL A 222 1.45 1.98 -12.19
C VAL A 222 1.10 1.03 -13.35
N PRO A 223 -0.01 0.29 -13.29
CA PRO A 223 -0.40 -0.58 -14.38
C PRO A 223 -0.80 0.23 -15.61
N PRO A 224 -0.52 -0.27 -16.84
CA PRO A 224 -1.01 0.34 -18.07
C PRO A 224 -2.54 0.45 -18.10
N ALA A 225 -3.05 1.40 -18.91
CA ALA A 225 -4.48 1.56 -19.10
C ALA A 225 -5.15 0.27 -19.56
N GLY A 226 -6.33 -0.05 -19.00
CA GLY A 226 -7.09 -1.26 -19.31
C GLY A 226 -6.59 -2.54 -18.60
N TYR A 227 -5.54 -2.44 -17.77
CA TYR A 227 -4.99 -3.62 -17.08
C TYR A 227 -6.02 -4.29 -16.16
N PHE A 228 -6.64 -3.53 -15.27
CA PHE A 228 -7.59 -4.12 -14.33
C PHE A 228 -8.89 -4.56 -15.00
N GLU A 229 -9.32 -3.89 -16.05
CA GLU A 229 -10.47 -4.33 -16.86
C GLU A 229 -10.20 -5.70 -17.51
N ALA A 230 -9.00 -5.90 -18.07
CA ALA A 230 -8.60 -7.17 -18.68
C ALA A 230 -8.47 -8.30 -17.64
N ILE A 231 -7.79 -8.02 -16.52
CA ILE A 231 -7.64 -8.96 -15.40
C ILE A 231 -9.01 -9.35 -14.81
N GLN A 232 -9.87 -8.35 -14.55
CA GLN A 232 -11.19 -8.57 -13.98
C GLN A 232 -12.07 -9.44 -14.91
N ALA A 233 -11.99 -9.22 -16.23
CA ALA A 233 -12.73 -10.04 -17.20
C ALA A 233 -12.32 -11.52 -17.15
N VAL A 234 -11.05 -11.81 -16.86
CA VAL A 234 -10.59 -13.18 -16.63
C VAL A 234 -11.13 -13.72 -15.30
N LEU A 235 -10.98 -12.95 -14.21
CA LEU A 235 -11.45 -13.37 -12.87
C LEU A 235 -12.96 -13.65 -12.87
N ASP A 236 -13.76 -12.75 -13.46
CA ASP A 236 -15.22 -12.88 -13.54
C ASP A 236 -15.65 -14.17 -14.27
N ARG A 237 -14.94 -14.57 -15.33
CA ARG A 237 -15.20 -15.78 -16.10
C ARG A 237 -15.14 -17.06 -15.26
N TYR A 238 -14.26 -17.08 -14.26
CA TYR A 238 -14.05 -18.24 -13.37
C TYR A 238 -14.61 -18.02 -11.97
N GLY A 239 -15.33 -16.92 -11.73
CA GLY A 239 -15.91 -16.58 -10.42
C GLY A 239 -14.85 -16.41 -9.32
N ILE A 240 -13.64 -15.93 -9.68
CA ILE A 240 -12.56 -15.67 -8.75
C ILE A 240 -12.68 -14.22 -8.26
N TRP A 241 -12.62 -14.01 -6.94
CA TRP A 241 -12.74 -12.68 -6.35
C TRP A 241 -11.52 -11.82 -6.62
N LEU A 242 -11.73 -10.52 -6.84
CA LEU A 242 -10.68 -9.53 -6.75
C LEU A 242 -10.59 -9.05 -5.30
N TRP A 243 -9.43 -9.24 -4.70
CA TRP A 243 -9.07 -8.72 -3.39
C TRP A 243 -8.16 -7.52 -3.58
N ASP A 244 -8.69 -6.32 -3.32
CA ASP A 244 -8.04 -5.04 -3.50
C ASP A 244 -7.27 -4.65 -2.22
N ASP A 245 -5.96 -4.55 -2.31
CA ASP A 245 -5.11 -4.07 -1.22
C ASP A 245 -4.92 -2.56 -1.34
N GLU A 246 -5.79 -1.81 -0.69
CA GLU A 246 -5.78 -0.33 -0.63
C GLU A 246 -4.96 0.24 0.53
N VAL A 247 -4.12 -0.56 1.16
CA VAL A 247 -3.33 -0.13 2.32
C VAL A 247 -2.46 1.09 2.02
N ILE A 248 -1.94 1.25 0.79
CA ILE A 248 -1.21 2.45 0.35
C ILE A 248 -2.11 3.37 -0.47
N CYS A 249 -2.90 2.82 -1.38
CA CYS A 249 -3.59 3.57 -2.43
C CYS A 249 -4.87 4.27 -1.98
N GLY A 250 -5.48 3.81 -0.90
CA GLY A 250 -6.74 4.34 -0.39
C GLY A 250 -6.66 5.75 0.19
N PHE A 251 -7.83 6.30 0.45
CA PHE A 251 -8.02 7.59 1.11
C PHE A 251 -7.32 8.75 0.39
N GLY A 252 -7.52 8.87 -0.92
CA GLY A 252 -7.09 10.03 -1.70
C GLY A 252 -5.70 9.91 -2.33
N ARG A 253 -4.90 8.86 -2.03
CA ARG A 253 -3.52 8.75 -2.50
C ARG A 253 -3.38 8.84 -4.02
N LEU A 254 -4.30 8.24 -4.76
CA LEU A 254 -4.30 8.27 -6.24
C LEU A 254 -5.16 9.40 -6.84
N GLY A 255 -5.64 10.34 -6.01
CA GLY A 255 -6.53 11.42 -6.45
C GLY A 255 -7.99 10.96 -6.64
N ALA A 256 -8.40 9.94 -5.93
CA ALA A 256 -9.77 9.43 -5.80
C ALA A 256 -9.90 8.80 -4.41
N ASP A 257 -11.11 8.54 -3.95
CA ASP A 257 -11.38 7.96 -2.62
C ASP A 257 -10.56 6.69 -2.41
N PHE A 258 -10.59 5.80 -3.41
CA PHE A 258 -9.82 4.57 -3.46
C PHE A 258 -9.17 4.39 -4.84
N GLY A 259 -8.08 3.62 -4.88
CA GLY A 259 -7.44 3.23 -6.12
C GLY A 259 -8.38 2.43 -7.04
N ALA A 260 -9.28 1.64 -6.45
CA ALA A 260 -10.34 0.94 -7.19
C ALA A 260 -11.19 1.89 -8.03
N ASN A 261 -11.60 3.05 -7.47
CA ASN A 261 -12.35 4.07 -8.21
C ASN A 261 -11.54 4.66 -9.36
N LYS A 262 -10.21 4.84 -9.16
CA LYS A 262 -9.31 5.41 -10.15
C LYS A 262 -9.02 4.48 -11.32
N LEU A 263 -8.94 3.17 -11.05
CA LEU A 263 -8.47 2.16 -11.98
C LEU A 263 -9.58 1.14 -12.38
N ALA A 264 -10.85 1.53 -12.20
CA ALA A 264 -12.03 0.76 -12.59
C ALA A 264 -12.06 -0.69 -12.05
N MET A 265 -11.54 -0.90 -10.83
CA MET A 265 -11.59 -2.20 -10.15
C MET A 265 -12.95 -2.43 -9.50
N ARG A 266 -13.40 -3.68 -9.46
CA ARG A 266 -14.65 -4.11 -8.80
C ARG A 266 -14.35 -5.20 -7.77
N PRO A 267 -13.80 -4.81 -6.60
CA PRO A 267 -13.38 -5.79 -5.60
C PRO A 267 -14.56 -6.41 -4.86
N GLN A 268 -14.41 -7.67 -4.47
CA GLN A 268 -15.26 -8.37 -3.51
C GLN A 268 -14.65 -8.38 -2.11
N MET A 269 -13.36 -8.06 -2.00
CA MET A 269 -12.62 -7.96 -0.75
C MET A 269 -11.69 -6.76 -0.79
N MET A 270 -11.55 -6.04 0.33
CA MET A 270 -10.65 -4.89 0.44
C MET A 270 -9.87 -4.89 1.75
N THR A 271 -8.64 -4.40 1.69
CA THR A 271 -7.78 -4.18 2.85
C THR A 271 -7.46 -2.70 3.00
N LEU A 272 -7.75 -2.14 4.17
CA LEU A 272 -7.50 -0.74 4.50
C LEU A 272 -6.61 -0.63 5.75
N ALA A 273 -5.68 0.32 5.76
CA ALA A 273 -4.85 0.67 6.92
C ALA A 273 -4.20 2.05 6.70
N LYS A 274 -3.05 2.32 7.33
CA LYS A 274 -2.22 3.53 7.07
C LYS A 274 -3.01 4.84 7.10
N ALA A 275 -3.37 5.37 5.91
CA ALA A 275 -4.12 6.62 5.80
C ALA A 275 -5.50 6.58 6.48
N LEU A 276 -6.02 5.40 6.78
CA LEU A 276 -7.26 5.21 7.55
C LEU A 276 -7.26 6.01 8.87
N SER A 277 -6.12 6.07 9.55
CA SER A 277 -5.93 6.90 10.76
C SER A 277 -4.95 8.04 10.55
N SER A 278 -4.48 8.29 9.31
CA SER A 278 -3.35 9.19 9.06
C SER A 278 -2.13 8.91 9.96
N ALA A 279 -1.94 7.64 10.34
CA ALA A 279 -0.87 7.13 11.23
C ALA A 279 -0.89 7.65 12.68
N TYR A 280 -1.94 8.33 13.12
CA TYR A 280 -2.04 8.77 14.52
C TYR A 280 -2.16 7.59 15.49
N VAL A 281 -2.79 6.50 15.05
CA VAL A 281 -2.92 5.24 15.82
C VAL A 281 -2.90 4.04 14.89
N PRO A 282 -2.42 2.86 15.36
CA PRO A 282 -2.54 1.62 14.60
C PRO A 282 -4.00 1.19 14.47
N ILE A 283 -4.47 1.01 13.26
CA ILE A 283 -5.78 0.45 12.93
C ILE A 283 -5.79 -0.06 11.49
N SER A 284 -6.63 -1.06 11.21
CA SER A 284 -6.90 -1.56 9.87
C SER A 284 -8.35 -2.03 9.74
N ALA A 285 -8.78 -2.24 8.52
CA ALA A 285 -10.05 -2.87 8.21
C ALA A 285 -9.88 -3.91 7.10
N ALA A 286 -10.43 -5.09 7.33
CA ALA A 286 -10.67 -6.11 6.34
C ALA A 286 -12.15 -6.04 5.96
N ILE A 287 -12.46 -5.86 4.68
CA ILE A 287 -13.83 -5.67 4.20
C ILE A 287 -14.15 -6.74 3.18
N VAL A 288 -15.32 -7.33 3.30
CA VAL A 288 -15.85 -8.32 2.35
C VAL A 288 -17.25 -7.92 1.91
N GLN A 289 -17.63 -8.34 0.72
CA GLN A 289 -18.99 -8.14 0.17
C GLN A 289 -20.04 -8.84 1.05
N GLY A 290 -21.26 -8.31 1.07
CA GLY A 290 -22.31 -8.76 1.97
C GLY A 290 -22.64 -10.24 1.87
N ASP A 291 -22.73 -10.80 0.67
CA ASP A 291 -23.02 -12.23 0.43
C ASP A 291 -21.94 -13.16 1.00
N ILE A 292 -20.66 -12.75 0.93
CA ILE A 292 -19.54 -13.48 1.56
C ILE A 292 -19.73 -13.48 3.09
N ALA A 293 -20.00 -12.31 3.65
CA ALA A 293 -20.23 -12.17 5.09
C ALA A 293 -21.45 -12.95 5.58
N ASP A 294 -22.54 -12.96 4.81
CA ASP A 294 -23.76 -13.69 5.15
C ASP A 294 -23.53 -15.22 5.18
N CYS A 295 -22.77 -15.75 4.22
CA CYS A 295 -22.34 -17.14 4.23
C CYS A 295 -21.51 -17.48 5.49
N ILE A 296 -20.55 -16.63 5.85
CA ILE A 296 -19.72 -16.78 7.06
C ILE A 296 -20.58 -16.73 8.32
N ASN A 297 -21.51 -15.77 8.43
CA ASN A 297 -22.38 -15.60 9.58
C ASN A 297 -23.33 -16.77 9.77
N ALA A 298 -23.91 -17.29 8.68
CA ALA A 298 -24.76 -18.47 8.73
C ALA A 298 -24.02 -19.71 9.25
N SER A 299 -22.79 -19.92 8.75
CA SER A 299 -21.92 -21.01 9.21
C SER A 299 -21.48 -20.82 10.66
N ALA A 300 -21.09 -19.59 11.06
CA ALA A 300 -20.72 -19.28 12.42
C ALA A 300 -21.84 -19.53 13.42
N THR A 301 -23.10 -19.28 13.01
CA THR A 301 -24.29 -19.61 13.79
C THR A 301 -24.44 -21.12 13.98
N ALA A 302 -24.21 -21.91 12.95
CA ALA A 302 -24.29 -23.37 13.01
C ALA A 302 -23.16 -23.99 13.85
N VAL A 303 -21.97 -23.44 13.79
CA VAL A 303 -20.79 -23.84 14.58
C VAL A 303 -20.89 -23.37 16.03
N GLY A 304 -21.65 -22.29 16.29
CA GLY A 304 -21.85 -21.69 17.60
C GLY A 304 -20.97 -20.47 17.91
N VAL A 305 -19.93 -20.22 17.10
CA VAL A 305 -19.05 -19.06 17.26
C VAL A 305 -18.27 -18.79 15.98
N PHE A 306 -18.01 -17.52 15.67
CA PHE A 306 -16.98 -17.12 14.72
C PHE A 306 -15.63 -17.06 15.44
N GLY A 307 -14.79 -18.07 15.27
CA GLY A 307 -13.57 -18.32 16.05
C GLY A 307 -12.36 -17.44 15.59
N HIS A 308 -12.58 -16.14 15.32
CA HIS A 308 -11.51 -15.22 14.91
C HIS A 308 -11.71 -13.83 15.52
N GLY A 309 -10.62 -13.20 15.96
CA GLY A 309 -10.56 -11.87 16.51
C GLY A 309 -9.25 -11.61 17.23
N TYR A 310 -8.80 -10.37 17.24
CA TYR A 310 -7.63 -9.92 18.02
C TYR A 310 -8.10 -9.23 19.29
N THR A 311 -7.30 -9.26 20.35
CA THR A 311 -7.63 -8.57 21.61
C THR A 311 -7.96 -7.09 21.39
N TYR A 312 -7.27 -6.46 20.43
CA TYR A 312 -7.44 -5.04 20.11
C TYR A 312 -8.24 -4.79 18.82
N SER A 313 -8.95 -5.80 18.28
CA SER A 313 -9.90 -5.57 17.18
C SER A 313 -10.90 -4.49 17.56
N GLY A 314 -11.02 -3.46 16.73
CA GLY A 314 -11.92 -2.34 16.98
C GLY A 314 -11.61 -1.59 18.26
N HIS A 315 -10.33 -1.34 18.60
CA HIS A 315 -9.95 -0.57 19.79
C HIS A 315 -10.64 0.80 19.78
N PRO A 316 -11.30 1.23 20.87
CA PRO A 316 -12.09 2.49 20.90
C PRO A 316 -11.30 3.71 20.41
N LEU A 317 -10.06 3.88 20.89
CA LEU A 317 -9.19 4.98 20.44
C LEU A 317 -8.93 4.91 18.93
N GLY A 318 -8.60 3.72 18.42
CA GLY A 318 -8.34 3.53 16.98
C GLY A 318 -9.55 3.89 16.12
N CYS A 319 -10.74 3.46 16.55
CA CYS A 319 -12.00 3.73 15.86
C CYS A 319 -12.36 5.21 15.85
N ALA A 320 -12.26 5.88 17.03
CA ALA A 320 -12.60 7.30 17.14
C ALA A 320 -11.66 8.19 16.32
N VAL A 321 -10.35 7.88 16.34
CA VAL A 321 -9.34 8.59 15.54
C VAL A 321 -9.58 8.38 14.06
N ALA A 322 -9.76 7.14 13.60
CA ALA A 322 -10.02 6.86 12.19
C ALA A 322 -11.32 7.50 11.70
N SER A 323 -12.38 7.46 12.50
CA SER A 323 -13.64 8.13 12.21
C SER A 323 -13.47 9.64 12.04
N LYS A 324 -12.70 10.29 12.95
CA LYS A 324 -12.37 11.72 12.85
C LYS A 324 -11.53 12.05 11.63
N VAL A 325 -10.55 11.20 11.27
CA VAL A 325 -9.74 11.37 10.06
C VAL A 325 -10.61 11.34 8.81
N ILE A 326 -11.56 10.40 8.72
CA ILE A 326 -12.53 10.34 7.61
C ILE A 326 -13.38 11.61 7.55
N ASP A 327 -13.88 12.11 8.68
CA ASP A 327 -14.65 13.36 8.73
C ASP A 327 -13.86 14.56 8.17
N ILE A 328 -12.56 14.64 8.50
CA ILE A 328 -11.68 15.70 7.98
C ILE A 328 -11.49 15.52 6.47
N TYR A 329 -11.22 14.31 5.98
CA TYR A 329 -11.08 14.04 4.54
C TYR A 329 -12.28 14.52 3.74
N VAL A 330 -13.49 14.21 4.21
CA VAL A 330 -14.75 14.58 3.53
C VAL A 330 -15.00 16.09 3.64
N ARG A 331 -14.94 16.65 4.85
CA ARG A 331 -15.22 18.06 5.12
C ARG A 331 -14.28 18.99 4.36
N GLU A 332 -12.99 18.68 4.34
CA GLU A 332 -11.96 19.52 3.71
C GLU A 332 -11.70 19.15 2.25
N ARG A 333 -12.45 18.17 1.73
CA ARG A 333 -12.31 17.70 0.34
C ARG A 333 -10.86 17.32 -0.01
N ILE A 334 -10.21 16.61 0.91
CA ILE A 334 -8.79 16.26 0.77
C ILE A 334 -8.53 15.41 -0.50
N PHE A 335 -9.48 14.59 -0.92
CA PHE A 335 -9.34 13.76 -2.13
C PHE A 335 -9.33 14.61 -3.40
N ASP A 336 -10.18 15.65 -3.46
CA ASP A 336 -10.18 16.62 -4.58
C ASP A 336 -8.88 17.44 -4.60
N HIS A 337 -8.43 17.89 -3.42
CA HIS A 337 -7.15 18.56 -3.27
C HIS A 337 -6.00 17.69 -3.76
N ALA A 338 -5.96 16.41 -3.33
CA ALA A 338 -4.96 15.44 -3.75
C ALA A 338 -4.99 15.17 -5.26
N ALA A 339 -6.17 15.22 -5.89
CA ALA A 339 -6.28 15.08 -7.34
C ALA A 339 -5.61 16.26 -8.08
N VAL A 340 -5.83 17.50 -7.61
CA VAL A 340 -5.26 18.71 -8.21
C VAL A 340 -3.75 18.79 -7.98
N VAL A 341 -3.31 18.74 -6.71
CA VAL A 341 -1.89 18.82 -6.36
C VAL A 341 -1.12 17.60 -6.89
N GLY A 342 -1.77 16.44 -6.93
CA GLY A 342 -1.20 15.23 -7.52
C GLY A 342 -0.92 15.38 -9.01
N ALA A 343 -1.83 16.00 -9.78
CA ALA A 343 -1.59 16.29 -11.19
C ALA A 343 -0.37 17.23 -11.37
N TYR A 344 -0.25 18.24 -10.51
CA TYR A 344 0.91 19.13 -10.50
C TYR A 344 2.20 18.36 -10.16
N LEU A 345 2.18 17.53 -9.11
CA LEU A 345 3.32 16.69 -8.73
C LEU A 345 3.79 15.80 -9.88
N GLN A 346 2.86 15.11 -10.57
CA GLN A 346 3.21 14.26 -11.70
C GLN A 346 3.82 15.06 -12.85
N GLY A 347 3.30 16.26 -13.14
CA GLY A 347 3.87 17.16 -14.14
C GLY A 347 5.29 17.61 -13.80
N GLN A 348 5.58 17.86 -12.52
CA GLN A 348 6.93 18.22 -12.06
C GLN A 348 7.88 17.01 -12.08
N LEU A 349 7.46 15.85 -11.62
CA LEU A 349 8.27 14.62 -11.65
C LEU A 349 8.62 14.19 -13.08
N ALA A 350 7.70 14.36 -14.04
CA ALA A 350 7.93 14.02 -15.44
C ALA A 350 9.17 14.72 -16.03
N LYS A 351 9.55 15.90 -15.53
CA LYS A 351 10.76 16.62 -15.97
C LYS A 351 12.05 15.84 -15.69
N PHE A 352 12.05 14.96 -14.69
CA PHE A 352 13.21 14.11 -14.41
C PHE A 352 13.48 13.06 -15.48
N ALA A 353 12.54 12.82 -16.41
CA ALA A 353 12.80 11.97 -17.58
C ALA A 353 13.98 12.46 -18.43
N GLU A 354 14.30 13.76 -18.40
CA GLU A 354 15.47 14.33 -19.10
C GLU A 354 16.80 14.07 -18.37
N HIS A 355 16.77 13.71 -17.08
CA HIS A 355 17.98 13.50 -16.29
C HIS A 355 18.74 12.24 -16.77
N PRO A 356 20.08 12.28 -16.92
CA PRO A 356 20.87 11.16 -17.47
C PRO A 356 20.69 9.82 -16.76
N LEU A 357 20.52 9.82 -15.43
CA LEU A 357 20.34 8.61 -14.63
C LEU A 357 18.93 8.05 -14.65
N VAL A 358 17.91 8.81 -15.11
CA VAL A 358 16.51 8.41 -14.97
C VAL A 358 16.06 7.65 -16.21
N GLY A 359 15.82 6.37 -16.05
CA GLY A 359 15.28 5.49 -17.11
C GLY A 359 13.77 5.52 -17.22
N GLU A 360 13.07 5.63 -16.08
CA GLU A 360 11.61 5.73 -16.00
C GLU A 360 11.18 6.71 -14.91
N VAL A 361 10.12 7.45 -15.20
CA VAL A 361 9.32 8.16 -14.20
C VAL A 361 7.95 7.52 -14.17
N SER A 362 7.52 7.04 -13.01
CA SER A 362 6.22 6.41 -12.81
C SER A 362 5.47 7.10 -11.67
N GLY A 363 4.14 7.20 -11.78
CA GLY A 363 3.34 7.76 -10.70
C GLY A 363 1.92 8.10 -11.12
N VAL A 364 1.06 8.30 -10.12
CA VAL A 364 -0.33 8.76 -10.28
C VAL A 364 -0.81 9.41 -8.98
N GLY A 365 -1.52 10.53 -9.08
CA GLY A 365 -1.95 11.29 -7.91
C GLY A 365 -0.75 11.72 -7.06
N MET A 366 -0.79 11.44 -5.77
CA MET A 366 0.22 11.85 -4.77
C MET A 366 1.26 10.75 -4.47
N ILE A 367 1.56 9.89 -5.45
CA ILE A 367 2.62 8.87 -5.36
C ILE A 367 3.39 8.81 -6.67
N GLY A 368 4.72 8.78 -6.59
CA GLY A 368 5.59 8.68 -7.77
C GLY A 368 6.93 8.07 -7.46
N ALA A 369 7.66 7.68 -8.50
CA ALA A 369 9.03 7.21 -8.40
C ALA A 369 9.82 7.51 -9.68
N VAL A 370 11.13 7.60 -9.53
CA VAL A 370 12.08 7.53 -10.65
C VAL A 370 12.89 6.24 -10.54
N GLU A 371 13.14 5.57 -11.65
CA GLU A 371 14.04 4.42 -11.70
C GLU A 371 15.41 4.88 -12.22
N LEU A 372 16.46 4.65 -11.44
CA LEU A 372 17.82 4.99 -11.81
C LEU A 372 18.46 3.84 -12.57
N VAL A 373 19.08 4.14 -13.71
CA VAL A 373 19.67 3.18 -14.64
C VAL A 373 21.10 3.58 -15.02
N ALA A 374 21.95 2.59 -15.28
CA ALA A 374 23.32 2.81 -15.75
C ALA A 374 23.36 3.22 -17.24
N ASP A 375 22.36 2.82 -18.02
CA ASP A 375 22.20 3.25 -19.41
C ASP A 375 20.71 3.29 -19.79
N LYS A 376 20.28 4.46 -20.24
CA LYS A 376 18.86 4.70 -20.58
C LYS A 376 18.42 3.99 -21.84
N ALA A 377 19.28 3.90 -22.84
CA ALA A 377 18.92 3.36 -24.14
C ALA A 377 18.64 1.85 -24.06
N SER A 378 19.47 1.13 -23.34
CA SER A 378 19.33 -0.30 -23.10
C SER A 378 18.51 -0.63 -21.85
N LYS A 379 18.08 0.38 -21.09
CA LYS A 379 17.44 0.24 -19.77
C LYS A 379 18.31 -0.56 -18.78
N LYS A 380 19.65 -0.53 -18.94
CA LYS A 380 20.58 -1.33 -18.11
C LYS A 380 20.47 -0.91 -16.66
N PRO A 381 20.07 -1.80 -15.73
CA PRO A 381 20.00 -1.46 -14.32
C PRO A 381 21.40 -1.32 -13.71
N PHE A 382 21.49 -0.62 -12.58
CA PHE A 382 22.64 -0.75 -11.69
C PHE A 382 22.54 -2.04 -10.87
N ASP A 383 23.69 -2.61 -10.51
CA ASP A 383 23.74 -3.78 -9.64
C ASP A 383 23.33 -3.43 -8.19
N GLY A 384 22.48 -4.24 -7.61
CA GLY A 384 22.01 -4.06 -6.24
C GLY A 384 21.16 -2.80 -6.04
N MET A 385 21.23 -2.20 -4.84
CA MET A 385 20.43 -1.03 -4.45
C MET A 385 21.25 0.20 -4.09
N LYS A 386 22.57 0.17 -4.28
CA LYS A 386 23.48 1.22 -3.77
C LYS A 386 23.17 2.62 -4.32
N VAL A 387 22.83 2.70 -5.61
CA VAL A 387 22.60 3.99 -6.28
C VAL A 387 21.34 4.67 -5.76
N GLY A 388 20.25 3.91 -5.64
CA GLY A 388 19.00 4.43 -5.05
C GLY A 388 19.17 4.82 -3.57
N GLN A 389 19.95 4.04 -2.80
CA GLN A 389 20.26 4.36 -1.40
C GLN A 389 21.10 5.62 -1.28
N PHE A 390 22.10 5.79 -2.15
CA PHE A 390 22.91 7.01 -2.19
C PHE A 390 22.08 8.24 -2.54
N CYS A 391 21.21 8.14 -3.55
CA CYS A 391 20.30 9.22 -3.93
C CYS A 391 19.36 9.61 -2.77
N ALA A 392 18.79 8.65 -2.07
CA ALA A 392 17.94 8.93 -0.91
C ALA A 392 18.73 9.59 0.23
N LYS A 393 19.99 9.21 0.45
CA LYS A 393 20.85 9.84 1.45
C LYS A 393 21.21 11.28 1.05
N ALA A 394 21.54 11.53 -0.22
CA ALA A 394 21.78 12.88 -0.73
C ALA A 394 20.54 13.78 -0.59
N ALA A 395 19.34 13.24 -0.81
CA ALA A 395 18.09 13.96 -0.56
C ALA A 395 17.90 14.30 0.93
N GLU A 396 18.18 13.36 1.83
CA GLU A 396 18.13 13.57 3.29
C GLU A 396 19.11 14.67 3.73
N GLU A 397 20.31 14.70 3.17
CA GLU A 397 21.28 15.76 3.41
C GLU A 397 20.75 17.13 2.98
N ASN A 398 19.96 17.17 1.90
CA ASN A 398 19.27 18.37 1.41
C ASN A 398 17.96 18.69 2.14
N GLY A 399 17.60 17.92 3.20
CA GLY A 399 16.38 18.15 3.98
C GLY A 399 15.10 17.63 3.31
N LEU A 400 15.20 16.53 2.56
CA LEU A 400 14.05 15.82 1.98
C LEU A 400 14.12 14.33 2.33
N VAL A 401 13.06 13.78 2.92
CA VAL A 401 12.93 12.34 3.16
C VAL A 401 12.24 11.69 1.98
N ILE A 402 12.94 10.80 1.29
CA ILE A 402 12.43 9.94 0.21
C ILE A 402 12.87 8.49 0.43
N ARG A 403 12.33 7.54 -0.33
CA ARG A 403 12.57 6.12 -0.06
C ARG A 403 13.20 5.39 -1.24
N PRO A 404 14.37 4.73 -1.04
CA PRO A 404 14.90 3.81 -2.03
C PRO A 404 14.09 2.50 -2.00
N LEU A 405 13.74 2.01 -3.18
CA LEU A 405 13.03 0.75 -3.41
C LEU A 405 13.89 -0.20 -4.25
N GLY A 406 13.41 -1.44 -4.44
CA GLY A 406 14.05 -2.41 -5.32
C GLY A 406 14.29 -1.87 -6.73
N GLY A 407 15.37 -2.32 -7.39
CA GLY A 407 15.72 -1.88 -8.74
C GLY A 407 16.25 -0.44 -8.82
N ASN A 408 16.82 0.10 -7.73
CA ASN A 408 17.26 1.50 -7.64
C ASN A 408 16.17 2.53 -7.96
N ARG A 409 14.92 2.21 -7.64
CA ARG A 409 13.82 3.17 -7.68
C ARG A 409 13.89 4.06 -6.45
N VAL A 410 13.58 5.34 -6.64
CA VAL A 410 13.49 6.34 -5.56
C VAL A 410 12.09 6.90 -5.57
N ALA A 411 11.34 6.62 -4.50
CA ALA A 411 9.92 6.93 -4.40
C ALA A 411 9.65 8.19 -3.59
N VAL A 412 8.57 8.88 -3.97
CA VAL A 412 7.93 9.98 -3.25
C VAL A 412 6.45 9.68 -3.02
N CYS A 413 5.96 10.02 -1.84
CA CYS A 413 4.57 9.84 -1.43
C CYS A 413 4.26 10.83 -0.30
N PRO A 414 4.25 12.14 -0.58
CA PRO A 414 4.12 13.17 0.45
C PRO A 414 2.73 13.14 1.12
N PRO A 415 2.55 13.80 2.28
CA PRO A 415 1.23 14.03 2.86
C PRO A 415 0.27 14.67 1.86
N LEU A 416 -1.02 14.34 1.93
CA LEU A 416 -2.02 14.85 0.98
C LEU A 416 -2.32 16.34 1.18
N ILE A 417 -1.94 16.91 2.32
CA ILE A 417 -2.14 18.32 2.67
C ILE A 417 -1.11 19.28 2.06
N ILE A 418 -0.09 18.77 1.34
CA ILE A 418 0.89 19.65 0.69
C ILE A 418 0.25 20.45 -0.43
N ASN A 419 0.85 21.60 -0.73
CA ASN A 419 0.48 22.47 -1.85
C ASN A 419 1.57 22.49 -2.93
N GLU A 420 1.39 23.28 -3.97
CA GLU A 420 2.34 23.42 -5.09
C GLU A 420 3.73 23.90 -4.63
N GLU A 421 3.82 24.80 -3.64
CA GLU A 421 5.10 25.28 -3.10
C GLU A 421 5.91 24.15 -2.45
N HIS A 422 5.23 23.26 -1.72
CA HIS A 422 5.88 22.07 -1.16
C HIS A 422 6.30 21.08 -2.26
N VAL A 423 5.52 20.96 -3.34
CA VAL A 423 5.90 20.15 -4.51
C VAL A 423 7.16 20.73 -5.16
N ASP A 424 7.25 22.04 -5.32
CA ASP A 424 8.42 22.70 -5.88
C ASP A 424 9.66 22.49 -4.98
N GLU A 425 9.52 22.62 -3.64
CA GLU A 425 10.59 22.31 -2.67
C GLU A 425 11.04 20.84 -2.81
N LEU A 426 10.09 19.89 -2.92
CA LEU A 426 10.38 18.46 -3.08
C LEU A 426 11.19 18.21 -4.37
N VAL A 427 10.73 18.76 -5.48
CA VAL A 427 11.34 18.54 -6.80
C VAL A 427 12.72 19.20 -6.89
N GLU A 428 12.91 20.40 -6.35
CA GLU A 428 14.22 21.06 -6.26
C GLU A 428 15.23 20.20 -5.50
N LYS A 429 14.85 19.73 -4.30
CA LYS A 429 15.74 18.92 -3.45
C LYS A 429 16.02 17.55 -4.05
N MET A 430 15.03 16.93 -4.69
CA MET A 430 15.19 15.66 -5.40
C MET A 430 16.10 15.81 -6.61
N GLY A 431 15.97 16.91 -7.38
CA GLY A 431 16.84 17.23 -8.49
C GLY A 431 18.29 17.43 -8.07
N ALA A 432 18.53 18.14 -6.96
CA ALA A 432 19.87 18.28 -6.38
C ALA A 432 20.46 16.92 -5.97
N ALA A 433 19.66 16.04 -5.36
CA ALA A 433 20.09 14.69 -5.00
C ALA A 433 20.44 13.83 -6.22
N LEU A 434 19.65 13.92 -7.30
CA LEU A 434 19.93 13.24 -8.56
C LEU A 434 21.24 13.71 -9.18
N ASN A 435 21.51 15.02 -9.19
CA ASN A 435 22.78 15.58 -9.69
C ASN A 435 23.98 15.09 -8.85
N THR A 436 23.87 15.14 -7.52
CA THR A 436 24.91 14.60 -6.62
C THR A 436 25.15 13.11 -6.86
N THR A 437 24.08 12.35 -7.16
CA THR A 437 24.17 10.93 -7.48
C THR A 437 24.86 10.72 -8.83
N LEU A 438 24.59 11.53 -9.83
CA LEU A 438 25.25 11.48 -11.14
C LEU A 438 26.76 11.70 -11.00
N ASP A 439 27.16 12.72 -10.26
CA ASP A 439 28.57 13.02 -10.01
C ASP A 439 29.27 11.83 -9.33
N TRP A 440 28.61 11.24 -8.32
CA TRP A 440 29.16 10.08 -7.62
C TRP A 440 29.28 8.84 -8.51
N VAL A 441 28.24 8.43 -9.26
CA VAL A 441 28.33 7.24 -10.13
C VAL A 441 29.35 7.41 -11.25
N THR A 442 29.53 8.64 -11.73
CA THR A 442 30.54 8.99 -12.74
C THR A 442 31.96 8.85 -12.15
N ALA A 443 32.19 9.36 -10.95
CA ALA A 443 33.47 9.24 -10.24
C ALA A 443 33.85 7.79 -9.91
N GLU A 444 32.83 6.95 -9.62
CA GLU A 444 33.01 5.52 -9.35
C GLU A 444 33.11 4.67 -10.64
N GLY A 445 32.91 5.25 -11.82
CA GLY A 445 32.95 4.54 -13.10
C GLY A 445 31.80 3.53 -13.26
N LEU A 446 30.62 3.83 -12.71
CA LEU A 446 29.43 2.98 -12.79
C LEU A 446 28.56 3.28 -14.02
N VAL A 447 28.82 4.40 -14.70
CA VAL A 447 28.18 4.86 -15.95
C VAL A 447 29.26 5.23 -16.97
#